data_b6fd450caf8d52e389bed1e405943440
#
_entry.id   b6fd450caf8d52e389bed1e405943440
#
_cell.length_a   1.000
_cell.length_b   1.000
_cell.length_c   1.000
_cell.angle_alpha   90.00
_cell.angle_beta   90.00
_cell.angle_gamma   90.00
#
_symmetry.space_group_name_H-M   'P 1'
#
loop_
_entity.id
_entity.type
_entity.pdbx_description
1 polymer ?
#
loop_
_entity_poly.entity_id
_entity_poly.type
_entity_poly.pdbx_seq_one_letter_code
_entity_poly.pdbx_strand_id
1 'polypeptide(L)'
;FFKQKTAYDIRLSLVGSEMCIRDRLYDGIVSSRDVGKQQELPPTLANTVIHGDSRNLEIPDNCVHLVVTSPPYNASKAYDEDLSLSEYLEMLYNVFAECYRVLAPGGRMVVNVANLGRKPYIPLSSHINLMMNQLGFLMRGEIIWDKSASAGSSCAWGSFQSASNPCLRDVHEYLLVFSKGNYKLLREKSEREEGRIDTIPRDDFIQHTKSIWSFATERASRVNHPAPFPVELPKRCIEMYSFAGDVVLDPFNGSGTTCVAAKNTGRAYIGVDLSEEYCAIARKRLEETESWICLLY
;
A
#
# COMPACT_ATOMS: atom_id res chain seq x y z
N PHE A 1 27.86 -45.70 -8.68
CA PHE A 1 28.32 -44.68 -7.73
C PHE A 1 27.44 -43.46 -7.84
N PHE A 2 26.36 -43.42 -7.08
CA PHE A 2 25.57 -42.19 -6.91
C PHE A 2 26.30 -41.29 -5.90
N LYS A 3 26.85 -40.16 -6.35
CA LYS A 3 27.33 -39.12 -5.44
C LYS A 3 26.13 -38.57 -4.71
N GLN A 4 26.04 -38.75 -3.40
CA GLN A 4 25.06 -38.05 -2.56
C GLN A 4 25.33 -36.55 -2.67
N LYS A 5 24.36 -35.78 -3.23
CA LYS A 5 24.42 -34.32 -3.23
C LYS A 5 24.29 -33.82 -1.79
N THR A 6 25.14 -32.89 -1.40
CA THR A 6 25.09 -32.28 -0.08
C THR A 6 23.79 -31.45 0.06
N ALA A 7 23.33 -31.21 1.29
CA ALA A 7 22.16 -30.35 1.55
C ALA A 7 22.33 -28.93 0.94
N TYR A 8 23.59 -28.50 0.77
CA TYR A 8 23.93 -27.22 0.12
C TYR A 8 23.70 -27.28 -1.40
N ASP A 9 24.11 -28.37 -2.06
CA ASP A 9 23.88 -28.57 -3.50
C ASP A 9 22.38 -28.69 -3.83
N ILE A 10 21.58 -29.26 -2.92
CA ILE A 10 20.14 -29.36 -3.04
C ILE A 10 19.52 -27.98 -2.91
N ARG A 11 19.97 -27.12 -1.96
CA ARG A 11 19.50 -25.74 -1.83
C ARG A 11 19.81 -24.88 -3.06
N LEU A 12 21.02 -24.97 -3.59
CA LEU A 12 21.40 -24.26 -4.82
C LEU A 12 20.59 -24.71 -6.04
N SER A 13 20.28 -26.00 -6.16
CA SER A 13 19.46 -26.52 -7.27
C SER A 13 17.99 -26.10 -7.13
N LEU A 14 17.45 -26.00 -5.91
CA LEU A 14 16.10 -25.50 -5.64
C LEU A 14 15.99 -24.00 -5.93
N VAL A 15 16.94 -23.19 -5.49
CA VAL A 15 17.00 -21.76 -5.79
C VAL A 15 17.08 -21.51 -7.30
N GLY A 16 17.88 -22.30 -8.02
CA GLY A 16 17.95 -22.22 -9.48
C GLY A 16 16.65 -22.63 -10.17
N SER A 17 15.96 -23.67 -9.67
CA SER A 17 14.68 -24.13 -10.23
C SER A 17 13.54 -23.16 -9.91
N GLU A 18 13.51 -22.54 -8.74
CA GLU A 18 12.53 -21.50 -8.40
C GLU A 18 12.72 -20.26 -9.26
N MET A 19 13.93 -19.81 -9.54
CA MET A 19 14.19 -18.74 -10.50
C MET A 19 13.71 -19.09 -11.91
N CYS A 20 13.99 -20.32 -12.39
CA CYS A 20 13.52 -20.76 -13.71
C CYS A 20 11.99 -20.93 -13.79
N ILE A 21 11.33 -21.35 -12.72
CA ILE A 21 9.86 -21.44 -12.66
C ILE A 21 9.26 -20.03 -12.64
N ARG A 22 9.87 -19.12 -11.90
CA ARG A 22 9.46 -17.69 -11.85
C ARG A 22 9.52 -17.06 -13.23
N ASP A 23 10.61 -17.22 -13.94
CA ASP A 23 10.78 -16.67 -15.28
C ASP A 23 9.72 -17.23 -16.26
N ARG A 24 9.45 -18.54 -16.24
CA ARG A 24 8.46 -19.16 -17.13
C ARG A 24 7.01 -18.77 -16.83
N LEU A 25 6.63 -18.58 -15.57
CA LEU A 25 5.29 -18.19 -15.19
C LEU A 25 5.00 -16.71 -15.52
N TYR A 26 6.02 -15.88 -15.54
CA TYR A 26 5.89 -14.43 -15.76
C TYR A 26 6.38 -13.94 -17.12
N ASP A 27 7.10 -14.75 -17.90
CA ASP A 27 7.60 -14.37 -19.24
C ASP A 27 6.47 -13.89 -20.18
N GLY A 28 5.28 -14.47 -20.10
CA GLY A 28 4.12 -14.04 -20.87
C GLY A 28 3.41 -12.80 -20.30
N ILE A 29 3.64 -12.46 -19.03
CA ILE A 29 2.95 -11.36 -18.32
C ILE A 29 3.83 -10.10 -18.30
N VAL A 30 5.15 -10.27 -18.16
CA VAL A 30 6.12 -9.18 -17.98
C VAL A 30 6.66 -8.64 -19.31
N SER A 31 6.71 -9.47 -20.36
CA SER A 31 7.50 -9.17 -21.56
C SER A 31 6.80 -8.31 -22.62
N SER A 32 5.54 -7.91 -22.47
CA SER A 32 4.80 -7.34 -23.61
C SER A 32 3.97 -6.07 -23.36
N ARG A 33 3.97 -5.49 -22.15
CA ARG A 33 3.21 -4.26 -21.93
C ARG A 33 4.14 -3.05 -21.99
N ASP A 34 4.01 -2.27 -23.07
CA ASP A 34 4.54 -0.91 -23.07
C ASP A 34 3.78 -0.11 -22.00
N VAL A 35 4.45 0.21 -20.92
CA VAL A 35 3.89 0.99 -19.80
C VAL A 35 4.17 2.49 -19.95
N GLY A 36 4.70 2.90 -21.10
CA GLY A 36 5.06 4.28 -21.42
C GLY A 36 6.33 4.75 -20.69
N LYS A 37 6.57 6.05 -20.76
CA LYS A 37 7.69 6.73 -20.11
C LYS A 37 7.20 7.52 -18.89
N GLN A 38 8.06 7.66 -17.90
CA GLN A 38 7.81 8.55 -16.77
C GLN A 38 7.61 9.98 -17.27
N GLN A 39 6.62 10.67 -16.68
CA GLN A 39 6.33 12.08 -16.92
C GLN A 39 6.56 12.88 -15.64
N GLU A 40 6.78 14.18 -15.79
CA GLU A 40 6.88 15.08 -14.64
C GLU A 40 5.49 15.45 -14.12
N LEU A 41 5.36 15.51 -12.80
CA LEU A 41 4.14 16.01 -12.17
C LEU A 41 4.08 17.54 -12.31
N PRO A 42 2.95 18.10 -12.78
CA PRO A 42 2.76 19.55 -12.74
C PRO A 42 2.97 20.11 -11.32
N PRO A 43 3.77 21.17 -11.13
CA PRO A 43 4.05 21.74 -9.80
C PRO A 43 2.80 22.12 -9.02
N THR A 44 1.71 22.46 -9.72
CA THR A 44 0.42 22.81 -9.12
C THR A 44 -0.29 21.66 -8.43
N LEU A 45 0.05 20.41 -8.76
CA LEU A 45 -0.51 19.21 -8.14
C LEU A 45 0.35 18.70 -6.99
N ALA A 46 1.61 19.10 -6.90
CA ALA A 46 2.49 18.68 -5.83
C ALA A 46 2.06 19.26 -4.48
N ASN A 47 2.06 18.43 -3.44
CA ASN A 47 1.71 18.80 -2.06
C ASN A 47 0.26 19.32 -1.92
N THR A 48 -0.67 18.64 -2.58
CA THR A 48 -2.10 19.01 -2.58
C THR A 48 -2.98 17.92 -1.96
N VAL A 49 -4.11 18.39 -1.40
CA VAL A 49 -5.25 17.54 -1.02
C VAL A 49 -6.45 17.99 -1.85
N ILE A 50 -6.94 17.09 -2.69
CA ILE A 50 -7.98 17.35 -3.70
C ILE A 50 -9.29 16.74 -3.23
N HIS A 51 -10.36 17.54 -3.21
CA HIS A 51 -11.73 17.05 -3.09
C HIS A 51 -12.17 16.56 -4.48
N GLY A 52 -12.33 15.24 -4.65
CA GLY A 52 -12.61 14.66 -5.97
C GLY A 52 -12.86 13.15 -5.93
N ASP A 53 -13.26 12.63 -7.08
CA ASP A 53 -13.54 11.22 -7.27
C ASP A 53 -12.30 10.49 -7.83
N SER A 54 -11.74 9.58 -7.07
CA SER A 54 -10.53 8.83 -7.46
C SER A 54 -10.76 7.82 -8.59
N ARG A 55 -12.01 7.60 -9.01
CA ARG A 55 -12.33 6.88 -10.25
C ARG A 55 -12.01 7.67 -11.51
N ASN A 56 -11.70 8.96 -11.37
CA ASN A 56 -11.31 9.85 -12.47
C ASN A 56 -10.30 10.88 -11.94
N LEU A 57 -9.03 10.48 -11.83
CA LEU A 57 -7.97 11.35 -11.30
C LEU A 57 -7.53 12.37 -12.35
N GLU A 58 -7.63 13.65 -12.02
CA GLU A 58 -7.10 14.74 -12.84
C GLU A 58 -5.57 14.88 -12.69
N ILE A 59 -4.88 13.75 -12.78
CA ILE A 59 -3.42 13.61 -12.66
C ILE A 59 -2.90 13.02 -13.97
N PRO A 60 -1.80 13.55 -14.55
CA PRO A 60 -1.20 12.99 -15.77
C PRO A 60 -0.75 11.54 -15.59
N ASP A 61 -0.62 10.85 -16.73
CA ASP A 61 -0.10 9.48 -16.79
C ASP A 61 1.34 9.42 -16.29
N ASN A 62 1.71 8.31 -15.65
CA ASN A 62 3.11 7.97 -15.37
C ASN A 62 3.92 8.99 -14.54
N CYS A 63 3.30 9.78 -13.67
CA CYS A 63 3.97 10.81 -12.88
C CYS A 63 4.02 10.55 -11.36
N VAL A 64 3.33 9.51 -10.87
CA VAL A 64 3.32 9.09 -9.46
C VAL A 64 4.30 7.94 -9.24
N HIS A 65 5.08 7.98 -8.17
CA HIS A 65 6.11 6.97 -7.91
C HIS A 65 5.64 5.86 -6.95
N LEU A 66 4.75 6.23 -6.02
CA LEU A 66 4.21 5.33 -5.01
C LEU A 66 2.75 5.68 -4.71
N VAL A 67 1.90 4.65 -4.66
CA VAL A 67 0.56 4.74 -4.06
C VAL A 67 0.58 3.98 -2.75
N VAL A 68 0.14 4.61 -1.65
CA VAL A 68 -0.08 3.95 -0.36
C VAL A 68 -1.48 4.30 0.10
N THR A 69 -2.33 3.30 0.24
CA THR A 69 -3.75 3.54 0.51
C THR A 69 -4.40 2.43 1.33
N SER A 70 -5.49 2.78 1.99
CA SER A 70 -6.41 1.86 2.66
C SER A 70 -7.83 2.20 2.23
N PRO A 71 -8.42 1.45 1.29
CA PRO A 71 -9.78 1.73 0.83
C PRO A 71 -10.79 1.53 1.97
N PRO A 72 -12.00 2.12 1.90
CA PRO A 72 -13.07 1.82 2.82
C PRO A 72 -13.41 0.33 2.75
N TYR A 73 -13.66 -0.34 3.90
CA TYR A 73 -13.81 -1.80 3.93
C TYR A 73 -15.24 -2.27 3.63
N ASN A 74 -16.17 -1.37 3.31
CA ASN A 74 -17.61 -1.70 3.14
C ASN A 74 -18.15 -2.52 4.34
N ALA A 75 -17.80 -2.09 5.54
CA ALA A 75 -18.05 -2.82 6.78
C ALA A 75 -19.27 -2.28 7.54
N SER A 76 -20.21 -1.59 6.89
CA SER A 76 -21.41 -0.95 7.48
C SER A 76 -21.03 0.06 8.58
N LYS A 77 -19.98 0.84 8.36
CA LYS A 77 -19.63 2.00 9.19
C LYS A 77 -20.34 3.24 8.65
N ALA A 78 -20.43 4.28 9.45
CA ALA A 78 -21.17 5.52 9.11
C ALA A 78 -20.71 6.26 7.82
N TYR A 79 -19.58 5.85 7.24
CA TYR A 79 -18.99 6.37 6.00
C TYR A 79 -18.99 5.34 4.85
N ASP A 80 -19.45 4.10 5.10
CA ASP A 80 -19.61 3.07 4.08
C ASP A 80 -21.05 3.14 3.57
N GLU A 81 -21.25 3.44 2.29
CA GLU A 81 -22.51 3.15 1.62
C GLU A 81 -22.73 1.63 1.64
N ASP A 82 -23.96 1.16 1.83
CA ASP A 82 -24.31 -0.27 1.80
C ASP A 82 -24.27 -0.79 0.34
N LEU A 83 -23.06 -0.77 -0.25
CA LEU A 83 -22.82 -1.35 -1.56
C LEU A 83 -22.84 -2.87 -1.48
N SER A 84 -23.39 -3.52 -2.47
CA SER A 84 -23.16 -4.94 -2.67
C SER A 84 -21.65 -5.21 -2.86
N LEU A 85 -21.21 -6.44 -2.56
CA LEU A 85 -19.79 -6.79 -2.78
C LEU A 85 -19.36 -6.55 -4.23
N SER A 86 -20.25 -6.77 -5.20
CA SER A 86 -19.96 -6.55 -6.63
C SER A 86 -19.73 -5.07 -6.94
N GLU A 87 -20.61 -4.19 -6.49
CA GLU A 87 -20.50 -2.74 -6.69
C GLU A 87 -19.27 -2.17 -5.98
N TYR A 88 -18.98 -2.67 -4.77
CA TYR A 88 -17.76 -2.30 -4.04
C TYR A 88 -16.49 -2.70 -4.79
N LEU A 89 -16.42 -3.93 -5.31
CA LEU A 89 -15.27 -4.40 -6.08
C LEU A 89 -15.13 -3.66 -7.42
N GLU A 90 -16.24 -3.29 -8.07
CA GLU A 90 -16.23 -2.46 -9.28
C GLU A 90 -15.69 -1.05 -8.99
N MET A 91 -16.11 -0.44 -7.89
CA MET A 91 -15.59 0.86 -7.45
C MET A 91 -14.08 0.78 -7.23
N LEU A 92 -13.58 -0.25 -6.51
CA LEU A 92 -12.15 -0.44 -6.30
C LEU A 92 -11.40 -0.67 -7.60
N TYR A 93 -11.97 -1.45 -8.54
CA TYR A 93 -11.36 -1.68 -9.84
C TYR A 93 -11.13 -0.38 -10.60
N ASN A 94 -12.13 0.51 -10.63
CA ASN A 94 -12.03 1.79 -11.32
C ASN A 94 -10.98 2.70 -10.68
N VAL A 95 -10.93 2.80 -9.35
CA VAL A 95 -9.90 3.57 -8.64
C VAL A 95 -8.49 2.99 -8.89
N PHE A 96 -8.34 1.67 -8.83
CA PHE A 96 -7.02 1.04 -9.02
C PHE A 96 -6.56 1.08 -10.48
N ALA A 97 -7.48 1.13 -11.44
CA ALA A 97 -7.18 1.38 -12.85
C ALA A 97 -6.58 2.78 -13.03
N GLU A 98 -7.15 3.81 -12.39
CA GLU A 98 -6.59 5.15 -12.37
C GLU A 98 -5.23 5.20 -11.67
N CYS A 99 -5.09 4.52 -10.54
CA CYS A 99 -3.78 4.37 -9.88
C CYS A 99 -2.74 3.73 -10.82
N TYR A 100 -3.14 2.70 -11.59
CA TYR A 100 -2.24 2.10 -12.58
C TYR A 100 -1.86 3.08 -13.67
N ARG A 101 -2.80 3.87 -14.18
CA ARG A 101 -2.55 4.89 -15.21
C ARG A 101 -1.53 5.92 -14.76
N VAL A 102 -1.73 6.51 -13.57
CA VAL A 102 -0.89 7.60 -13.06
C VAL A 102 0.48 7.14 -12.53
N LEU A 103 0.62 5.88 -12.13
CA LEU A 103 1.90 5.34 -11.67
C LEU A 103 2.95 5.32 -12.77
N ALA A 104 4.15 5.79 -12.46
CA ALA A 104 5.32 5.69 -13.31
C ALA A 104 5.73 4.22 -13.55
N PRO A 105 6.43 3.92 -14.66
CA PRO A 105 7.00 2.59 -14.88
C PRO A 105 7.88 2.14 -13.71
N GLY A 106 7.62 0.94 -13.17
CA GLY A 106 8.27 0.45 -11.96
C GLY A 106 7.80 1.09 -10.65
N GLY A 107 6.86 2.04 -10.71
CA GLY A 107 6.19 2.60 -9.54
C GLY A 107 5.46 1.53 -8.75
N ARG A 108 5.25 1.76 -7.46
CA ARG A 108 4.67 0.77 -6.54
C ARG A 108 3.30 1.20 -6.05
N MET A 109 2.48 0.21 -5.73
CA MET A 109 1.23 0.41 -5.02
C MET A 109 1.17 -0.51 -3.81
N VAL A 110 0.85 0.04 -2.65
CA VAL A 110 0.63 -0.68 -1.40
C VAL A 110 -0.82 -0.47 -0.99
N VAL A 111 -1.56 -1.57 -0.88
CA VAL A 111 -2.96 -1.56 -0.45
C VAL A 111 -3.04 -2.21 0.92
N ASN A 112 -3.40 -1.43 1.94
CA ASN A 112 -3.70 -1.96 3.27
C ASN A 112 -5.16 -2.37 3.34
N VAL A 113 -5.44 -3.61 3.70
CA VAL A 113 -6.80 -4.16 3.77
C VAL A 113 -6.94 -5.22 4.86
N ALA A 114 -8.08 -5.19 5.56
CA ALA A 114 -8.54 -6.29 6.40
C ALA A 114 -9.54 -7.16 5.64
N ASN A 115 -9.50 -8.47 5.88
CA ASN A 115 -10.60 -9.35 5.49
C ASN A 115 -11.80 -9.14 6.43
N LEU A 116 -13.00 -9.40 5.94
CA LEU A 116 -14.21 -9.19 6.72
C LEU A 116 -14.68 -10.51 7.36
N GLY A 117 -14.60 -10.57 8.69
CA GLY A 117 -15.03 -11.71 9.50
C GLY A 117 -16.55 -11.88 9.57
N ARG A 118 -17.27 -11.67 8.48
CA ARG A 118 -18.72 -11.84 8.38
C ARG A 118 -19.09 -13.31 8.14
N LYS A 119 -20.37 -13.61 8.14
CA LYS A 119 -20.91 -14.92 7.73
C LYS A 119 -21.72 -14.77 6.45
N PRO A 120 -21.16 -15.20 5.28
CA PRO A 120 -19.85 -15.85 5.10
C PRO A 120 -18.67 -14.88 5.27
N TYR A 121 -17.46 -15.43 5.56
CA TYR A 121 -16.20 -14.68 5.59
C TYR A 121 -15.88 -14.15 4.20
N ILE A 122 -15.49 -12.87 4.10
CA ILE A 122 -15.17 -12.22 2.83
C ILE A 122 -13.65 -11.96 2.77
N PRO A 123 -12.90 -12.70 1.94
CA PRO A 123 -11.45 -12.56 1.79
C PRO A 123 -11.10 -11.39 0.85
N LEU A 124 -11.27 -10.15 1.30
CA LEU A 124 -11.00 -8.96 0.47
C LEU A 124 -9.58 -8.94 -0.10
N SER A 125 -8.58 -9.38 0.66
CA SER A 125 -7.20 -9.48 0.18
C SER A 125 -7.08 -10.34 -1.08
N SER A 126 -7.80 -11.47 -1.15
CA SER A 126 -7.82 -12.35 -2.32
C SER A 126 -8.52 -11.70 -3.51
N HIS A 127 -9.65 -11.03 -3.29
CA HIS A 127 -10.36 -10.30 -4.36
C HIS A 127 -9.48 -9.20 -4.95
N ILE A 128 -8.79 -8.42 -4.09
CA ILE A 128 -7.88 -7.36 -4.53
C ILE A 128 -6.70 -7.95 -5.30
N ASN A 129 -6.08 -9.04 -4.84
CA ASN A 129 -4.98 -9.68 -5.55
C ASN A 129 -5.37 -10.11 -6.98
N LEU A 130 -6.53 -10.71 -7.15
CA LEU A 130 -7.05 -11.09 -8.47
C LEU A 130 -7.31 -9.87 -9.36
N MET A 131 -7.95 -8.85 -8.80
CA MET A 131 -8.23 -7.58 -9.48
C MET A 131 -6.95 -6.89 -9.95
N MET A 132 -5.93 -6.79 -9.10
CA MET A 132 -4.67 -6.16 -9.43
C MET A 132 -3.92 -6.89 -10.55
N ASN A 133 -3.98 -8.23 -10.57
CA ASN A 133 -3.44 -9.01 -11.68
C ASN A 133 -4.19 -8.74 -13.00
N GLN A 134 -5.52 -8.62 -12.98
CA GLN A 134 -6.32 -8.28 -14.16
C GLN A 134 -5.98 -6.90 -14.69
N LEU A 135 -5.73 -5.92 -13.81
CA LEU A 135 -5.26 -4.58 -14.17
C LEU A 135 -3.84 -4.57 -14.73
N GLY A 136 -3.07 -5.64 -14.53
CA GLY A 136 -1.71 -5.80 -15.03
C GLY A 136 -0.62 -5.39 -14.06
N PHE A 137 -0.94 -5.23 -12.79
CA PHE A 137 0.06 -5.09 -11.75
C PHE A 137 0.85 -6.39 -11.54
N LEU A 138 2.11 -6.25 -11.18
CA LEU A 138 2.98 -7.34 -10.76
C LEU A 138 3.02 -7.40 -9.23
N MET A 139 2.53 -8.48 -8.65
CA MET A 139 2.61 -8.65 -7.18
C MET A 139 4.07 -8.79 -6.74
N ARG A 140 4.48 -8.01 -5.74
CA ARG A 140 5.83 -8.05 -5.15
C ARG A 140 5.90 -8.89 -3.89
N GLY A 141 4.81 -8.95 -3.14
CA GLY A 141 4.71 -9.66 -1.89
C GLY A 141 3.55 -9.16 -1.03
N GLU A 142 3.45 -9.74 0.14
CA GLU A 142 2.44 -9.46 1.14
C GLU A 142 3.12 -9.24 2.49
N ILE A 143 2.70 -8.22 3.20
CA ILE A 143 3.16 -7.94 4.56
C ILE A 143 1.95 -8.08 5.48
N ILE A 144 2.11 -8.80 6.57
CA ILE A 144 1.12 -8.93 7.64
C ILE A 144 1.40 -7.86 8.68
N TRP A 145 0.48 -6.92 8.84
CA TRP A 145 0.53 -6.01 9.98
C TRP A 145 -0.19 -6.62 11.16
N ASP A 146 0.60 -7.14 12.10
CA ASP A 146 0.13 -7.70 13.36
C ASP A 146 -0.26 -6.59 14.33
N LYS A 147 -1.54 -6.52 14.68
CA LYS A 147 -2.15 -5.57 15.63
C LYS A 147 -2.44 -6.21 16.98
N SER A 148 -1.96 -7.42 17.24
CA SER A 148 -2.32 -8.21 18.42
C SER A 148 -2.08 -7.48 19.74
N ALA A 149 -1.05 -6.64 19.81
CA ALA A 149 -0.77 -5.78 20.97
C ALA A 149 -1.88 -4.74 21.26
N SER A 150 -2.72 -4.42 20.26
CA SER A 150 -3.85 -3.49 20.36
C SER A 150 -5.20 -4.20 20.36
N ALA A 151 -5.21 -5.52 20.13
CA ALA A 151 -6.43 -6.32 20.14
C ALA A 151 -6.92 -6.46 21.58
N GLY A 152 -7.89 -5.63 21.95
CA GLY A 152 -8.57 -5.70 23.22
C GLY A 152 -9.23 -7.07 23.47
N SER A 153 -9.72 -7.29 24.67
CA SER A 153 -10.46 -8.48 25.10
C SER A 153 -11.84 -8.59 24.45
N SER A 154 -11.89 -8.61 23.10
CA SER A 154 -13.15 -8.85 22.38
C SER A 154 -13.67 -10.25 22.70
N CYS A 155 -14.92 -10.35 23.16
CA CYS A 155 -15.58 -11.61 23.54
C CYS A 155 -16.19 -12.35 22.33
N ALA A 156 -15.84 -12.01 21.11
CA ALA A 156 -16.40 -12.61 19.89
C ALA A 156 -15.72 -13.95 19.53
N TRP A 157 -15.73 -14.90 20.49
CA TRP A 157 -15.08 -16.22 20.32
C TRP A 157 -15.94 -17.24 19.57
N GLY A 158 -17.21 -16.92 19.29
CA GLY A 158 -18.18 -17.93 18.88
C GLY A 158 -18.50 -18.87 20.08
N SER A 159 -18.32 -20.17 19.89
CA SER A 159 -18.42 -21.13 21.00
C SER A 159 -17.12 -21.17 21.79
N PHE A 160 -17.15 -20.60 23.01
CA PHE A 160 -15.98 -20.60 23.88
C PHE A 160 -15.68 -22.02 24.39
N GLN A 161 -14.42 -22.46 24.27
CA GLN A 161 -13.93 -23.78 24.67
C GLN A 161 -14.73 -24.98 24.08
N SER A 162 -15.40 -24.78 22.94
CA SER A 162 -16.18 -25.82 22.25
C SER A 162 -15.89 -25.81 20.77
N ALA A 163 -15.70 -26.98 20.20
CA ALA A 163 -15.49 -27.18 18.77
C ALA A 163 -16.77 -26.97 17.93
N SER A 164 -17.92 -26.68 18.53
CA SER A 164 -19.20 -26.54 17.83
C SER A 164 -19.22 -25.38 16.85
N ASN A 165 -18.63 -24.23 17.18
CA ASN A 165 -18.55 -23.06 16.30
C ASN A 165 -17.54 -22.01 16.82
N PRO A 166 -16.24 -22.34 16.94
CA PRO A 166 -15.25 -21.34 17.32
C PRO A 166 -15.07 -20.30 16.20
N CYS A 167 -14.91 -19.02 16.55
CA CYS A 167 -14.67 -17.95 15.60
C CYS A 167 -13.26 -17.41 15.76
N LEU A 168 -12.56 -17.20 14.63
CA LEU A 168 -11.28 -16.52 14.61
C LEU A 168 -11.48 -15.03 14.89
N ARG A 169 -10.54 -14.43 15.60
CA ARG A 169 -10.45 -12.98 15.81
C ARG A 169 -9.40 -12.41 14.88
N ASP A 170 -9.80 -11.49 14.02
CA ASP A 170 -8.88 -10.82 13.10
C ASP A 170 -8.04 -9.80 13.89
N VAL A 171 -6.77 -10.15 14.11
CA VAL A 171 -5.80 -9.32 14.83
C VAL A 171 -4.72 -8.76 13.92
N HIS A 172 -4.91 -8.84 12.60
CA HIS A 172 -3.98 -8.38 11.60
C HIS A 172 -4.68 -7.71 10.41
N GLU A 173 -3.91 -7.01 9.61
CA GLU A 173 -4.28 -6.54 8.27
C GLU A 173 -3.19 -6.93 7.27
N TYR A 174 -3.52 -6.86 5.99
CA TYR A 174 -2.64 -7.19 4.88
C TYR A 174 -2.18 -5.92 4.18
N LEU A 175 -0.88 -5.77 3.95
CA LEU A 175 -0.35 -4.80 3.01
C LEU A 175 0.05 -5.56 1.75
N LEU A 176 -0.73 -5.39 0.70
CA LEU A 176 -0.51 -6.03 -0.59
C LEU A 176 0.35 -5.12 -1.45
N VAL A 177 1.52 -5.58 -1.88
CA VAL A 177 2.53 -4.76 -2.55
C VAL A 177 2.64 -5.14 -4.02
N PHE A 178 2.48 -4.17 -4.90
CA PHE A 178 2.48 -4.33 -6.35
C PHE A 178 3.45 -3.37 -7.04
N SER A 179 3.77 -3.66 -8.31
CA SER A 179 4.52 -2.77 -9.21
C SER A 179 3.84 -2.65 -10.56
N LYS A 180 3.99 -1.50 -11.23
CA LYS A 180 3.55 -1.29 -12.61
C LYS A 180 4.66 -1.69 -13.59
N GLY A 181 4.40 -2.68 -14.43
CA GLY A 181 5.22 -3.07 -15.58
C GLY A 181 6.58 -3.69 -15.24
N ASN A 182 7.31 -3.16 -14.28
CA ASN A 182 8.64 -3.60 -13.89
C ASN A 182 8.80 -3.74 -12.37
N TYR A 183 9.66 -4.67 -11.94
CA TYR A 183 9.99 -4.80 -10.51
C TYR A 183 10.96 -3.72 -10.02
N LYS A 184 11.75 -3.13 -10.90
CA LYS A 184 12.68 -2.03 -10.56
C LYS A 184 12.07 -0.71 -11.02
N LEU A 185 12.25 0.36 -10.25
CA LEU A 185 12.13 1.71 -10.79
C LEU A 185 13.14 1.80 -11.91
N LEU A 186 12.66 2.02 -13.14
CA LEU A 186 13.54 2.18 -14.29
C LEU A 186 14.36 3.44 -14.07
N ARG A 187 15.68 3.25 -14.06
CA ARG A 187 16.63 4.34 -14.01
C ARG A 187 17.64 4.12 -15.11
N GLU A 188 17.84 5.11 -15.90
CA GLU A 188 19.02 5.20 -16.69
C GLU A 188 20.24 5.35 -15.76
N LYS A 189 21.42 4.92 -16.22
CA LYS A 189 22.64 4.96 -15.43
C LYS A 189 23.01 6.39 -14.99
N SER A 190 22.66 7.39 -15.81
CA SER A 190 22.78 8.83 -15.55
C SER A 190 21.96 9.32 -14.35
N GLU A 191 20.75 8.78 -14.13
CA GLU A 191 19.91 9.18 -12.99
C GLU A 191 20.44 8.69 -11.64
N ARG A 192 21.27 7.63 -11.61
CA ARG A 192 21.97 7.20 -10.39
C ARG A 192 23.08 8.17 -9.98
N GLU A 193 23.65 8.89 -10.94
CA GLU A 193 24.69 9.88 -10.73
C GLU A 193 24.11 11.26 -10.35
N GLU A 194 22.82 11.53 -10.64
CA GLU A 194 22.13 12.78 -10.37
C GLU A 194 21.39 12.85 -9.02
N GLY A 195 21.68 11.93 -8.09
CA GLY A 195 21.40 12.21 -6.68
C GLY A 195 20.02 11.84 -6.15
N ARG A 196 19.35 10.79 -6.66
CA ARG A 196 18.20 10.23 -5.94
C ARG A 196 18.66 9.59 -4.63
N ILE A 197 18.09 10.06 -3.53
CA ILE A 197 18.54 9.75 -2.17
C ILE A 197 17.62 8.69 -1.57
N ASP A 198 18.21 7.56 -1.18
CA ASP A 198 17.57 6.60 -0.27
C ASP A 198 17.60 7.18 1.15
N THR A 199 16.47 7.20 1.82
CA THR A 199 16.34 7.79 3.15
C THR A 199 16.18 6.76 4.27
N ILE A 200 15.98 5.49 3.93
CA ILE A 200 15.78 4.45 4.92
C ILE A 200 17.10 4.08 5.62
N PRO A 201 17.18 4.15 6.96
CA PRO A 201 18.32 3.69 7.70
C PRO A 201 18.56 2.18 7.51
N ARG A 202 19.82 1.74 7.59
CA ARG A 202 20.20 0.33 7.41
C ARG A 202 19.42 -0.64 8.32
N ASP A 203 19.30 -0.29 9.58
CA ASP A 203 18.66 -1.19 10.57
C ASP A 203 17.14 -1.23 10.35
N ASP A 204 16.53 -0.12 9.98
CA ASP A 204 15.12 -0.06 9.60
C ASP A 204 14.86 -0.86 8.31
N PHE A 205 15.73 -0.78 7.32
CA PHE A 205 15.64 -1.60 6.10
C PHE A 205 15.62 -3.10 6.42
N ILE A 206 16.51 -3.56 7.30
CA ILE A 206 16.57 -4.97 7.73
C ILE A 206 15.27 -5.39 8.44
N GLN A 207 14.65 -4.50 9.21
CA GLN A 207 13.40 -4.79 9.89
C GLN A 207 12.19 -4.69 8.96
N HIS A 208 12.13 -3.65 8.12
CA HIS A 208 10.98 -3.38 7.26
C HIS A 208 10.90 -4.36 6.08
N THR A 209 11.99 -5.02 5.67
CA THR A 209 11.97 -6.09 4.66
C THR A 209 11.43 -7.42 5.19
N LYS A 210 11.12 -7.55 6.49
CA LYS A 210 10.39 -8.71 7.01
C LYS A 210 8.92 -8.64 6.60
N SER A 211 8.32 -9.79 6.31
CA SER A 211 6.91 -9.88 5.90
C SER A 211 5.91 -9.81 7.06
N ILE A 212 6.37 -9.63 8.29
CA ILE A 212 5.52 -9.43 9.48
C ILE A 212 5.98 -8.17 10.19
N TRP A 213 5.05 -7.21 10.35
CA TRP A 213 5.27 -5.97 11.08
C TRP A 213 4.38 -5.96 12.32
N SER A 214 4.96 -5.72 13.50
CA SER A 214 4.23 -5.61 14.76
C SER A 214 4.38 -4.21 15.33
N PHE A 215 3.33 -3.44 15.31
CA PHE A 215 3.21 -2.13 15.98
C PHE A 215 1.75 -1.79 16.25
N ALA A 216 1.54 -0.91 17.24
CA ALA A 216 0.21 -0.55 17.72
C ALA A 216 -0.60 0.26 16.70
N THR A 217 -1.92 0.14 16.76
CA THR A 217 -2.87 0.96 16.01
C THR A 217 -2.92 2.39 16.57
N GLU A 218 -3.29 3.36 15.72
CA GLU A 218 -3.58 4.72 16.18
C GLU A 218 -4.93 4.78 16.90
N ARG A 219 -5.06 5.67 17.89
CA ARG A 219 -6.33 5.88 18.57
C ARG A 219 -7.21 6.82 17.76
N ALA A 220 -8.43 6.38 17.39
CA ALA A 220 -9.41 7.15 16.63
C ALA A 220 -9.68 8.56 17.23
N SER A 221 -9.66 8.67 18.56
CA SER A 221 -9.88 9.94 19.27
C SER A 221 -8.80 11.00 19.05
N ARG A 222 -7.60 10.63 18.56
CA ARG A 222 -6.51 11.59 18.29
C ARG A 222 -6.63 12.26 16.93
N VAL A 223 -7.31 11.63 15.97
CA VAL A 223 -7.26 12.03 14.55
C VAL A 223 -8.65 12.39 13.99
N ASN A 224 -9.68 12.33 14.84
CA ASN A 224 -11.08 12.58 14.47
C ASN A 224 -11.53 11.81 13.21
N HIS A 225 -11.06 10.55 13.09
CA HIS A 225 -11.37 9.64 11.99
C HIS A 225 -11.72 8.26 12.57
N PRO A 226 -12.76 7.57 12.09
CA PRO A 226 -13.27 6.34 12.70
C PRO A 226 -12.33 5.13 12.59
N ALA A 227 -11.35 5.13 11.68
CA ALA A 227 -10.40 4.04 11.51
C ALA A 227 -9.05 4.51 10.93
N PRO A 228 -8.29 5.39 11.63
CA PRO A 228 -7.00 5.83 11.14
C PRO A 228 -5.97 4.70 11.31
N PHE A 229 -5.19 4.43 10.28
CA PHE A 229 -3.95 3.69 10.48
C PHE A 229 -2.85 4.64 11.00
N PRO A 230 -1.86 4.15 11.77
CA PRO A 230 -0.80 4.98 12.32
C PRO A 230 0.12 5.51 11.22
N VAL A 231 0.69 6.70 11.40
CA VAL A 231 1.66 7.32 10.48
C VAL A 231 2.86 6.40 10.19
N GLU A 232 3.22 5.54 11.13
CA GLU A 232 4.29 4.55 10.99
C GLU A 232 4.07 3.59 9.81
N LEU A 233 2.82 3.20 9.51
CA LEU A 233 2.53 2.28 8.41
C LEU A 233 2.90 2.88 7.04
N PRO A 234 2.35 4.03 6.61
CA PRO A 234 2.73 4.63 5.34
C PRO A 234 4.19 5.12 5.35
N LYS A 235 4.74 5.57 6.49
CA LYS A 235 6.15 5.93 6.58
C LYS A 235 7.06 4.79 6.16
N ARG A 236 6.88 3.59 6.70
CA ARG A 236 7.66 2.39 6.31
C ARG A 236 7.52 2.09 4.82
N CYS A 237 6.31 2.14 4.28
CA CYS A 237 6.07 1.92 2.86
C CYS A 237 6.80 2.97 2.00
N ILE A 238 6.74 4.24 2.39
CA ILE A 238 7.35 5.36 1.67
C ILE A 238 8.86 5.23 1.66
N GLU A 239 9.49 4.98 2.80
CA GLU A 239 10.94 4.82 2.91
C GLU A 239 11.45 3.59 2.15
N MET A 240 10.69 2.48 2.11
CA MET A 240 11.07 1.26 1.40
C MET A 240 10.87 1.34 -0.12
N TYR A 241 9.91 2.11 -0.59
CA TYR A 241 9.44 2.00 -1.97
C TYR A 241 9.54 3.29 -2.78
N SER A 242 10.05 4.38 -2.22
CA SER A 242 10.27 5.65 -2.90
C SER A 242 11.58 6.33 -2.46
N PHE A 243 12.04 7.29 -3.25
CA PHE A 243 13.21 8.13 -2.94
C PHE A 243 12.78 9.49 -2.41
N ALA A 244 13.68 10.23 -1.79
CA ALA A 244 13.43 11.63 -1.47
C ALA A 244 13.02 12.41 -2.73
N GLY A 245 12.00 13.26 -2.62
CA GLY A 245 11.44 14.02 -3.73
C GLY A 245 10.47 13.27 -4.64
N ASP A 246 10.33 11.95 -4.51
CA ASP A 246 9.32 11.17 -5.26
C ASP A 246 7.89 11.60 -4.89
N VAL A 247 6.92 11.34 -5.77
CA VAL A 247 5.51 11.66 -5.55
C VAL A 247 4.76 10.47 -4.97
N VAL A 248 4.08 10.69 -3.85
CA VAL A 248 3.22 9.70 -3.16
C VAL A 248 1.76 10.09 -3.33
N LEU A 249 0.91 9.16 -3.74
CA LEU A 249 -0.53 9.33 -3.89
C LEU A 249 -1.30 8.47 -2.89
N ASP A 250 -2.34 9.05 -2.29
CA ASP A 250 -3.38 8.30 -1.58
C ASP A 250 -4.76 8.63 -2.20
N PRO A 251 -5.38 7.70 -2.95
CA PRO A 251 -6.68 7.89 -3.58
C PRO A 251 -7.87 7.77 -2.62
N PHE A 252 -7.64 7.34 -1.37
CA PHE A 252 -8.63 7.28 -0.28
C PHE A 252 -8.05 7.99 0.95
N ASN A 253 -7.73 9.27 0.77
CA ASN A 253 -6.87 10.04 1.65
C ASN A 253 -7.38 10.18 3.10
N GLY A 254 -8.70 10.15 3.31
CA GLY A 254 -9.31 10.34 4.61
C GLY A 254 -8.72 11.56 5.33
N SER A 255 -8.27 11.35 6.56
CA SER A 255 -7.64 12.40 7.37
C SER A 255 -6.17 12.73 7.00
N GLY A 256 -5.64 12.24 5.87
CA GLY A 256 -4.34 12.61 5.31
C GLY A 256 -3.12 11.93 5.94
N THR A 257 -3.26 10.76 6.52
CA THR A 257 -2.14 10.08 7.21
C THR A 257 -0.98 9.76 6.29
N THR A 258 -1.26 9.30 5.05
CA THR A 258 -0.25 9.05 4.01
C THR A 258 0.46 10.33 3.59
N CYS A 259 -0.29 11.43 3.39
CA CYS A 259 0.27 12.73 3.01
C CYS A 259 1.19 13.30 4.11
N VAL A 260 0.79 13.17 5.38
CA VAL A 260 1.63 13.55 6.54
C VAL A 260 2.93 12.75 6.56
N ALA A 261 2.85 11.42 6.34
CA ALA A 261 4.04 10.57 6.29
C ALA A 261 4.96 10.94 5.12
N ALA A 262 4.41 11.23 3.93
CA ALA A 262 5.16 11.66 2.75
C ALA A 262 5.90 12.97 3.02
N LYS A 263 5.22 13.98 3.58
CA LYS A 263 5.81 15.26 3.98
C LYS A 263 6.96 15.08 4.97
N ASN A 264 6.74 14.30 6.03
CA ASN A 264 7.74 14.05 7.07
C ASN A 264 8.99 13.30 6.56
N THR A 265 8.87 12.62 5.43
CA THR A 265 9.97 11.85 4.81
C THR A 265 10.57 12.53 3.58
N GLY A 266 10.18 13.77 3.30
CA GLY A 266 10.71 14.56 2.18
C GLY A 266 10.23 14.10 0.80
N ARG A 267 8.99 13.60 0.70
CA ARG A 267 8.31 13.27 -0.55
C ARG A 267 7.22 14.29 -0.85
N ALA A 268 6.99 14.55 -2.13
CA ALA A 268 5.78 15.26 -2.56
C ALA A 268 4.56 14.34 -2.36
N TYR A 269 3.40 14.92 -2.09
CA TYR A 269 2.19 14.14 -1.85
C TYR A 269 1.00 14.67 -2.66
N ILE A 270 0.08 13.76 -2.96
CA ILE A 270 -1.26 14.05 -3.48
C ILE A 270 -2.23 13.19 -2.67
N GLY A 271 -3.20 13.80 -2.01
CA GLY A 271 -4.32 13.10 -1.37
C GLY A 271 -5.61 13.40 -2.11
N VAL A 272 -6.44 12.40 -2.38
CA VAL A 272 -7.75 12.59 -3.00
C VAL A 272 -8.82 11.95 -2.11
N ASP A 273 -9.91 12.66 -1.84
CA ASP A 273 -11.03 12.14 -1.09
C ASP A 273 -12.36 12.74 -1.59
N LEU A 274 -13.43 11.93 -1.54
CA LEU A 274 -14.79 12.35 -1.89
C LEU A 274 -15.42 13.29 -0.84
N SER A 275 -14.91 13.26 0.39
CA SER A 275 -15.42 14.08 1.48
C SER A 275 -14.59 15.36 1.64
N GLU A 276 -15.22 16.52 1.40
CA GLU A 276 -14.58 17.82 1.67
C GLU A 276 -14.24 17.99 3.16
N GLU A 277 -15.02 17.40 4.07
CA GLU A 277 -14.73 17.41 5.49
C GLU A 277 -13.39 16.72 5.80
N TYR A 278 -13.16 15.53 5.22
CA TYR A 278 -11.88 14.84 5.36
C TYR A 278 -10.73 15.58 4.69
N CYS A 279 -10.97 16.18 3.53
CA CYS A 279 -9.98 17.04 2.87
C CYS A 279 -9.58 18.23 3.76
N ALA A 280 -10.53 18.88 4.41
CA ALA A 280 -10.26 19.98 5.34
C ALA A 280 -9.45 19.53 6.57
N ILE A 281 -9.80 18.37 7.15
CA ILE A 281 -9.04 17.76 8.26
C ILE A 281 -7.60 17.46 7.82
N ALA A 282 -7.43 16.88 6.64
CA ALA A 282 -6.11 16.54 6.11
C ALA A 282 -5.23 17.78 5.88
N ARG A 283 -5.79 18.83 5.27
CA ARG A 283 -5.08 20.12 5.06
C ARG A 283 -4.63 20.73 6.38
N LYS A 284 -5.52 20.78 7.38
CA LYS A 284 -5.18 21.29 8.71
C LYS A 284 -4.04 20.50 9.37
N ARG A 285 -4.09 19.17 9.33
CA ARG A 285 -3.01 18.32 9.88
C ARG A 285 -1.67 18.55 9.18
N LEU A 286 -1.69 18.79 7.88
CA LEU A 286 -0.49 19.08 7.10
C LEU A 286 0.09 20.46 7.47
N GLU A 287 -0.73 21.47 7.71
CA GLU A 287 -0.30 22.78 8.22
C GLU A 287 0.33 22.67 9.62
N GLU A 288 -0.33 21.95 10.53
CA GLU A 288 0.19 21.71 11.90
C GLU A 288 1.55 20.99 11.87
N THR A 289 1.78 20.09 10.93
CA THR A 289 3.05 19.38 10.76
C THR A 289 4.19 20.33 10.36
N GLU A 290 3.93 21.39 9.59
CA GLU A 290 4.94 22.44 9.28
C GLU A 290 5.39 23.21 10.51
N SER A 291 4.50 23.52 11.41
CA SER A 291 4.77 24.27 12.63
C SER A 291 5.76 23.55 13.57
N TRP A 292 5.75 22.21 13.57
CA TRP A 292 6.66 21.41 14.40
C TRP A 292 8.09 21.34 13.82
N ILE A 293 8.23 21.31 12.51
CA ILE A 293 9.56 21.31 11.85
C ILE A 293 10.28 22.64 12.06
N CYS A 294 9.56 23.75 12.01
CA CYS A 294 10.12 25.08 12.30
C CYS A 294 10.55 25.29 13.77
N LEU A 295 10.07 24.48 14.70
CA LEU A 295 10.43 24.58 16.12
C LEU A 295 11.64 23.70 16.49
N LEU A 296 12.15 22.87 15.58
CA LEU A 296 13.30 21.99 15.78
C LEU A 296 14.60 22.54 15.13
N TYR A 297 14.57 23.71 14.51
CA TYR A 297 15.69 24.49 14.02
C TYR A 297 15.72 25.88 14.70
#